data_1dd5b51ed55c745ff5a5c7719f702d11
#
_entry.id   1dd5b51ed55c745ff5a5c7719f702d11
#
_cell.length_a   1.000
_cell.length_b   1.000
_cell.length_c   1.000
_cell.angle_alpha   90.00
_cell.angle_beta   90.00
_cell.angle_gamma   90.00
#
_symmetry.space_group_name_H-M   'P 1'
#
loop_
_entity.id
_entity.type
_entity.pdbx_description
1 polymer ?
#
loop_
_entity_poly.entity_id
_entity_poly.type
_entity_poly.pdbx_seq_one_letter_code
_entity_poly.pdbx_strand_id
1 'polypeptide(L)'
;NFLRDVQHAALIHGIDPGGDLRGFMRNIPPSMATITRNVRGKSAPLKVAELGRLDILNTADRKMLIEQYGPERVMDALYEYFRDNGGETGFVHSKDVAEAEKEIKRYVAFRTGRVAELAKAAQPSERPGIWLSYAAQKSGAKAIATGLENASKVAENTSRFATFLASLDQGKSLLVAIDEAKNVTVNFNRRGTATRPLGMFYVFFNASVQGAAQIARVAFKNRKRFAKVVASLAAAGFLDSLLLDFFLAGSGDDGRDLVVSEYEKRNHLIIPYMGKNGFLKIPLPQGFRAFYGIGS
;
A
#
# COMPACT_ATOMS: atom_id res chain seq x y z
N ASN A 1 -2.59 -7.03 0.93
CA ASN A 1 -1.52 -6.53 0.01
C ASN A 1 -0.40 -5.76 0.72
N PHE A 2 -0.65 -5.18 1.93
CA PHE A 2 0.35 -4.39 2.67
C PHE A 2 1.74 -5.03 2.74
N LEU A 3 1.82 -6.30 3.17
CA LEU A 3 3.10 -7.00 3.29
C LEU A 3 3.83 -7.10 1.94
N ARG A 4 3.10 -7.39 0.86
CA ARG A 4 3.67 -7.44 -0.50
C ARG A 4 4.17 -6.08 -0.97
N ASP A 5 3.45 -5.01 -0.66
CA ASP A 5 3.82 -3.64 -1.04
C ASP A 5 5.07 -3.19 -0.29
N VAL A 6 5.16 -3.47 1.02
CA VAL A 6 6.36 -3.20 1.82
C VAL A 6 7.57 -4.02 1.34
N GLN A 7 7.38 -5.31 1.06
CA GLN A 7 8.46 -6.16 0.54
C GLN A 7 8.94 -5.67 -0.84
N HIS A 8 8.01 -5.32 -1.73
CA HIS A 8 8.34 -4.78 -3.05
C HIS A 8 9.13 -3.48 -2.93
N ALA A 9 8.65 -2.53 -2.11
CA ALA A 9 9.32 -1.28 -1.84
C ALA A 9 10.73 -1.50 -1.25
N ALA A 10 10.87 -2.41 -0.29
CA ALA A 10 12.15 -2.76 0.31
C ALA A 10 13.15 -3.30 -0.72
N LEU A 11 12.71 -4.17 -1.62
CA LEU A 11 13.56 -4.69 -2.70
C LEU A 11 13.99 -3.57 -3.67
N ILE A 12 13.07 -2.70 -4.06
CA ILE A 12 13.39 -1.56 -4.93
C ILE A 12 14.42 -0.64 -4.24
N HIS A 13 14.21 -0.27 -2.98
CA HIS A 13 15.17 0.55 -2.22
C HIS A 13 16.53 -0.13 -2.01
N GLY A 14 16.55 -1.46 -1.92
CA GLY A 14 17.80 -2.24 -1.79
C GLY A 14 18.60 -2.35 -3.08
N ILE A 15 17.92 -2.38 -4.23
CA ILE A 15 18.55 -2.54 -5.54
C ILE A 15 18.93 -1.19 -6.17
N ASP A 16 18.09 -0.17 -6.05
CA ASP A 16 18.34 1.15 -6.62
C ASP A 16 19.57 1.79 -5.97
N PRO A 17 20.56 2.27 -6.75
CA PRO A 17 21.73 2.97 -6.22
C PRO A 17 21.41 4.24 -5.43
N GLY A 18 20.30 4.90 -5.76
CA GLY A 18 19.76 6.06 -5.04
C GLY A 18 18.75 5.70 -3.97
N GLY A 19 18.52 4.40 -3.70
CA GLY A 19 17.58 3.93 -2.69
C GLY A 19 18.21 3.88 -1.29
N ASP A 20 17.39 4.11 -0.29
CA ASP A 20 17.76 3.97 1.12
C ASP A 20 16.85 2.93 1.80
N LEU A 21 17.26 1.68 1.76
CA LEU A 21 16.54 0.58 2.40
C LEU A 21 16.43 0.79 3.92
N ARG A 22 17.51 1.25 4.56
CA ARG A 22 17.52 1.47 6.02
C ARG A 22 16.59 2.61 6.41
N GLY A 23 16.65 3.73 5.71
CA GLY A 23 15.76 4.87 5.92
C GLY A 23 14.31 4.49 5.65
N PHE A 24 14.03 3.76 4.57
CA PHE A 24 12.69 3.25 4.26
C PHE A 24 12.14 2.40 5.42
N MET A 25 12.89 1.38 5.86
CA MET A 25 12.45 0.49 6.94
C MET A 25 12.24 1.23 8.27
N ARG A 26 13.11 2.19 8.60
CA ARG A 26 12.98 3.04 9.79
C ARG A 26 11.72 3.90 9.75
N ASN A 27 11.34 4.36 8.57
CA ASN A 27 10.19 5.25 8.39
C ASN A 27 8.83 4.51 8.29
N ILE A 28 8.78 3.18 8.22
CA ILE A 28 7.52 2.41 8.19
C ILE A 28 6.67 2.63 9.46
N PRO A 29 7.19 2.41 10.70
CA PRO A 29 6.37 2.56 11.90
C PRO A 29 5.81 3.98 12.09
N PRO A 30 6.62 5.07 11.98
CA PRO A 30 6.07 6.42 12.11
C PRO A 30 5.09 6.78 11.00
N SER A 31 5.30 6.31 9.76
CA SER A 31 4.34 6.50 8.66
C SER A 31 3.00 5.85 8.97
N MET A 32 3.00 4.60 9.41
CA MET A 32 1.80 3.87 9.77
C MET A 32 1.03 4.57 10.92
N ALA A 33 1.75 5.02 11.94
CA ALA A 33 1.18 5.74 13.08
C ALA A 33 0.53 7.06 12.64
N THR A 34 1.21 7.85 11.80
CA THR A 34 0.73 9.12 11.29
C THR A 34 -0.53 8.96 10.45
N ILE A 35 -0.53 8.03 9.48
CA ILE A 35 -1.69 7.78 8.65
C ILE A 35 -2.86 7.27 9.49
N THR A 36 -2.59 6.42 10.49
CA THR A 36 -3.62 5.92 11.41
C THR A 36 -4.25 7.07 12.22
N ARG A 37 -3.45 8.05 12.71
CA ARG A 37 -3.97 9.25 13.37
C ARG A 37 -4.83 10.07 12.43
N ASN A 38 -4.36 10.30 11.20
CA ASN A 38 -5.08 11.07 10.18
C ASN A 38 -6.45 10.44 9.86
N VAL A 39 -6.47 9.15 9.57
CA VAL A 39 -7.71 8.41 9.26
C VAL A 39 -8.71 8.42 10.41
N ARG A 40 -8.22 8.43 11.66
CA ARG A 40 -9.07 8.52 12.87
C ARG A 40 -9.48 9.95 13.22
N GLY A 41 -9.12 10.95 12.42
CA GLY A 41 -9.39 12.36 12.69
C GLY A 41 -8.67 12.92 13.92
N LYS A 42 -7.55 12.30 14.32
CA LYS A 42 -6.71 12.72 15.46
C LYS A 42 -5.42 13.41 15.03
N SER A 43 -5.28 13.73 13.75
CA SER A 43 -4.16 14.47 13.21
C SER A 43 -4.17 15.91 13.74
N ALA A 44 -3.00 16.39 14.16
CA ALA A 44 -2.79 17.74 14.67
C ALA A 44 -1.53 18.36 14.04
N PRO A 45 -1.54 18.66 12.73
CA PRO A 45 -0.38 19.16 12.01
C PRO A 45 0.05 20.53 12.51
N LEU A 46 1.31 20.87 12.28
CA LEU A 46 1.83 22.21 12.52
C LEU A 46 1.17 23.20 11.58
N LYS A 47 0.76 24.35 12.11
CA LYS A 47 0.27 25.46 11.30
C LYS A 47 1.44 26.21 10.66
N VAL A 48 1.20 26.85 9.53
CA VAL A 48 2.21 27.65 8.83
C VAL A 48 2.89 28.67 9.74
N ALA A 49 2.11 29.32 10.63
CA ALA A 49 2.63 30.27 11.61
C ALA A 49 3.61 29.65 12.62
N GLU A 50 3.48 28.37 12.94
CA GLU A 50 4.34 27.64 13.86
C GLU A 50 5.67 27.21 13.21
N LEU A 51 5.72 27.08 11.89
CA LEU A 51 6.94 26.79 11.13
C LEU A 51 7.92 27.98 11.17
N GLY A 52 7.42 29.21 11.28
CA GLY A 52 8.25 30.41 11.28
C GLY A 52 9.12 30.53 10.02
N ARG A 53 10.44 30.47 10.19
CA ARG A 53 11.43 30.49 9.09
C ARG A 53 11.98 29.10 8.76
N LEU A 54 11.55 28.06 9.47
CA LEU A 54 12.06 26.71 9.32
C LEU A 54 11.34 25.99 8.15
N ASP A 55 12.13 25.27 7.37
CA ASP A 55 11.60 24.45 6.28
C ASP A 55 11.43 23.00 6.76
N ILE A 56 10.18 22.57 6.90
CA ILE A 56 9.84 21.21 7.33
C ILE A 56 10.40 20.11 6.39
N LEU A 57 10.69 20.45 5.14
CA LEU A 57 11.27 19.53 4.16
C LEU A 57 12.79 19.39 4.38
N ASN A 58 13.44 20.38 4.97
CA ASN A 58 14.85 20.32 5.32
C ASN A 58 15.08 19.44 6.55
N THR A 59 16.05 18.52 6.48
CA THR A 59 16.30 17.54 7.55
C THR A 59 16.79 18.20 8.84
N ALA A 60 17.59 19.29 8.76
CA ALA A 60 18.10 19.99 9.95
C ALA A 60 16.97 20.78 10.64
N ASP A 61 16.21 21.57 9.87
CA ASP A 61 15.08 22.35 10.37
C ASP A 61 13.99 21.43 10.96
N ARG A 62 13.74 20.29 10.30
CA ARG A 62 12.79 19.28 10.78
C ARG A 62 13.19 18.73 12.15
N LYS A 63 14.48 18.51 12.42
CA LYS A 63 14.94 18.09 13.76
C LYS A 63 14.62 19.14 14.81
N MET A 64 14.88 20.42 14.53
CA MET A 64 14.51 21.52 15.44
C MET A 64 13.00 21.60 15.69
N LEU A 65 12.20 21.43 14.64
CA LEU A 65 10.73 21.38 14.78
C LEU A 65 10.27 20.19 15.62
N ILE A 66 10.91 19.02 15.48
CA ILE A 66 10.62 17.83 16.30
C ILE A 66 10.96 18.07 17.77
N GLU A 67 12.08 18.73 18.06
CA GLU A 67 12.46 19.09 19.44
C GLU A 67 11.48 20.08 20.05
N GLN A 68 11.00 21.06 19.29
CA GLN A 68 10.12 22.11 19.76
C GLN A 68 8.64 21.67 19.88
N TYR A 69 8.10 20.92 18.91
CA TYR A 69 6.67 20.62 18.80
C TYR A 69 6.33 19.13 18.93
N GLY A 70 7.35 18.29 19.03
CA GLY A 70 7.20 16.84 19.08
C GLY A 70 7.10 16.17 17.70
N PRO A 71 7.48 14.89 17.63
CA PRO A 71 7.56 14.16 16.36
C PRO A 71 6.17 13.97 15.69
N GLU A 72 5.12 13.81 16.47
CA GLU A 72 3.78 13.52 15.94
C GLU A 72 3.23 14.67 15.11
N ARG A 73 3.32 15.91 15.61
CA ARG A 73 2.81 17.09 14.91
C ARG A 73 3.58 17.40 13.63
N VAL A 74 4.90 17.21 13.68
CA VAL A 74 5.78 17.37 12.52
C VAL A 74 5.47 16.32 11.46
N MET A 75 5.27 15.06 11.86
CA MET A 75 4.92 13.98 10.95
C MET A 75 3.52 14.16 10.34
N ASP A 76 2.56 14.66 11.11
CA ASP A 76 1.23 14.98 10.63
C ASP A 76 1.27 16.11 9.59
N ALA A 77 2.09 17.15 9.79
CA ALA A 77 2.28 18.23 8.82
C ALA A 77 2.98 17.73 7.54
N LEU A 78 4.02 16.88 7.66
CA LEU A 78 4.65 16.24 6.50
C LEU A 78 3.68 15.37 5.71
N TYR A 79 2.77 14.69 6.39
CA TYR A 79 1.75 13.88 5.72
C TYR A 79 0.73 14.73 4.97
N GLU A 80 0.35 15.90 5.49
CA GLU A 80 -0.46 16.87 4.74
C GLU A 80 0.27 17.36 3.50
N TYR A 81 1.55 17.74 3.62
CA TYR A 81 2.38 18.10 2.47
C TYR A 81 2.41 16.98 1.42
N PHE A 82 2.63 15.74 1.85
CA PHE A 82 2.63 14.58 0.99
C PHE A 82 1.29 14.40 0.26
N ARG A 83 0.18 14.47 0.98
CA ARG A 83 -1.18 14.34 0.46
C ARG A 83 -1.52 15.45 -0.53
N ASP A 84 -1.28 16.70 -0.16
CA ASP A 84 -1.64 17.88 -0.95
C ASP A 84 -0.85 17.97 -2.26
N ASN A 85 0.35 17.37 -2.31
CA ASN A 85 1.13 17.20 -3.52
C ASN A 85 0.81 15.88 -4.26
N GLY A 86 -0.29 15.21 -3.89
CA GLY A 86 -0.80 14.03 -4.58
C GLY A 86 0.03 12.78 -4.36
N GLY A 87 0.77 12.67 -3.26
CA GLY A 87 1.50 11.45 -2.87
C GLY A 87 0.56 10.33 -2.43
N GLU A 88 -0.57 10.69 -1.84
CA GLU A 88 -1.61 9.74 -1.45
C GLU A 88 -2.33 9.18 -2.68
N THR A 89 -2.53 7.86 -2.71
CA THR A 89 -3.48 7.25 -3.64
C THR A 89 -4.84 7.20 -2.98
N GLY A 90 -5.77 7.94 -3.55
CA GLY A 90 -7.17 7.71 -3.30
C GLY A 90 -7.80 7.04 -4.51
N PHE A 91 -8.42 5.91 -4.33
CA PHE A 91 -9.41 5.38 -5.27
C PHE A 91 -10.56 6.38 -5.51
N VAL A 92 -10.58 7.46 -4.74
CA VAL A 92 -11.71 8.37 -4.58
C VAL A 92 -11.50 9.76 -5.23
N HIS A 93 -10.31 10.07 -5.76
CA HIS A 93 -10.06 11.41 -6.32
C HIS A 93 -10.54 11.63 -7.76
N SER A 94 -11.22 10.65 -8.35
CA SER A 94 -11.93 10.84 -9.63
C SER A 94 -13.45 10.63 -9.51
N LYS A 95 -14.03 10.90 -8.34
CA LYS A 95 -15.49 11.01 -8.30
C LYS A 95 -15.87 12.23 -9.12
N ASP A 96 -16.59 11.96 -10.20
CA ASP A 96 -17.23 12.99 -10.99
C ASP A 96 -18.04 13.89 -10.02
N VAL A 97 -18.06 15.21 -10.25
CA VAL A 97 -18.80 16.17 -9.42
C VAL A 97 -20.25 15.73 -9.21
N ALA A 98 -20.86 15.10 -10.23
CA ALA A 98 -22.20 14.49 -10.18
C ALA A 98 -22.30 13.35 -9.16
N GLU A 99 -21.26 12.52 -9.01
CA GLU A 99 -21.24 11.42 -8.05
C GLU A 99 -21.03 11.92 -6.60
N ALA A 100 -20.21 12.95 -6.42
CA ALA A 100 -20.04 13.63 -5.14
C ALA A 100 -21.35 14.30 -4.69
N GLU A 101 -22.07 14.93 -5.60
CA GLU A 101 -23.38 15.53 -5.32
C GLU A 101 -24.42 14.50 -4.91
N LYS A 102 -24.47 13.34 -5.60
CA LYS A 102 -25.33 12.19 -5.21
C LYS A 102 -25.00 11.70 -3.80
N GLU A 103 -23.74 11.59 -3.43
CA GLU A 103 -23.33 11.17 -2.08
C GLU A 103 -23.74 12.18 -1.01
N ILE A 104 -23.56 13.47 -1.26
CA ILE A 104 -24.00 14.52 -0.34
C ILE A 104 -25.52 14.44 -0.14
N LYS A 105 -26.30 14.31 -1.22
CA LYS A 105 -27.76 14.14 -1.14
C LYS A 105 -28.15 12.91 -0.33
N ARG A 106 -27.46 11.77 -0.53
CA ARG A 106 -27.67 10.56 0.27
C ARG A 106 -27.34 10.77 1.75
N TYR A 107 -26.21 11.39 2.03
CA TYR A 107 -25.79 11.68 3.40
C TYR A 107 -26.80 12.57 4.15
N VAL A 108 -27.26 13.64 3.52
CA VAL A 108 -28.28 14.53 4.10
C VAL A 108 -29.60 13.80 4.32
N ALA A 109 -30.09 13.05 3.32
CA ALA A 109 -31.33 12.30 3.44
C ALA A 109 -31.28 11.24 4.55
N PHE A 110 -30.13 10.56 4.73
CA PHE A 110 -29.93 9.57 5.78
C PHE A 110 -29.90 10.19 7.18
N ARG A 111 -29.28 11.39 7.32
CA ARG A 111 -29.24 12.12 8.60
C ARG A 111 -30.59 12.72 8.98
N THR A 112 -31.35 13.19 8.02
CA THR A 112 -32.65 13.84 8.24
C THR A 112 -33.85 12.89 8.23
N GLY A 113 -33.62 11.59 8.01
CA GLY A 113 -34.69 10.58 7.90
C GLY A 113 -35.48 10.63 6.59
N ARG A 114 -35.11 11.47 5.61
CA ARG A 114 -35.82 11.67 4.35
C ARG A 114 -35.46 10.66 3.25
N VAL A 115 -35.19 9.41 3.68
CA VAL A 115 -34.76 8.35 2.75
C VAL A 115 -35.85 7.98 1.75
N ALA A 116 -37.10 8.02 2.16
CA ALA A 116 -38.24 7.74 1.28
C ALA A 116 -38.41 8.78 0.16
N GLU A 117 -38.13 10.06 0.46
CA GLU A 117 -38.15 11.13 -0.53
C GLU A 117 -37.00 10.96 -1.52
N LEU A 118 -35.80 10.66 -1.03
CA LEU A 118 -34.64 10.37 -1.88
C LEU A 118 -34.89 9.18 -2.81
N ALA A 119 -35.48 8.09 -2.27
CA ALA A 119 -35.81 6.91 -3.04
C ALA A 119 -36.91 7.16 -4.10
N LYS A 120 -37.89 8.02 -3.80
CA LYS A 120 -38.91 8.43 -4.78
C LYS A 120 -38.34 9.25 -5.93
N ALA A 121 -37.37 10.14 -5.61
CA ALA A 121 -36.70 11.00 -6.62
C ALA A 121 -35.68 10.25 -7.47
N ALA A 122 -35.21 9.07 -7.02
CA ALA A 122 -34.22 8.27 -7.74
C ALA A 122 -34.86 7.38 -8.84
N GLN A 123 -34.04 6.99 -9.82
CA GLN A 123 -34.46 6.02 -10.83
C GLN A 123 -34.89 4.68 -10.19
N PRO A 124 -35.86 3.94 -10.76
CA PRO A 124 -36.33 2.67 -10.19
C PRO A 124 -35.23 1.66 -9.91
N SER A 125 -34.20 1.60 -10.76
CA SER A 125 -33.02 0.74 -10.63
C SER A 125 -32.12 1.10 -9.44
N GLU A 126 -32.12 2.34 -8.99
CA GLU A 126 -31.26 2.82 -7.88
C GLU A 126 -31.94 2.68 -6.49
N ARG A 127 -33.26 2.53 -6.45
CA ARG A 127 -34.05 2.46 -5.22
C ARG A 127 -33.64 1.34 -4.27
N PRO A 128 -33.40 0.09 -4.73
CA PRO A 128 -32.94 -0.99 -3.86
C PRO A 128 -31.60 -0.67 -3.21
N GLY A 129 -30.67 -0.07 -3.95
CA GLY A 129 -29.35 0.32 -3.46
C GLY A 129 -29.41 1.41 -2.37
N ILE A 130 -30.36 2.36 -2.46
CA ILE A 130 -30.58 3.41 -1.45
C ILE A 130 -31.08 2.78 -0.14
N TRP A 131 -32.06 1.89 -0.20
CA TRP A 131 -32.59 1.20 0.99
C TRP A 131 -31.57 0.27 1.61
N LEU A 132 -30.79 -0.47 0.80
CA LEU A 132 -29.74 -1.35 1.28
C LEU A 132 -28.64 -0.55 2.02
N SER A 133 -28.20 0.58 1.44
CA SER A 133 -27.19 1.43 2.08
C SER A 133 -27.70 2.09 3.36
N TYR A 134 -28.98 2.44 3.44
CA TYR A 134 -29.59 2.95 4.66
C TYR A 134 -29.69 1.86 5.75
N ALA A 135 -30.12 0.65 5.38
CA ALA A 135 -30.15 -0.49 6.30
C ALA A 135 -28.76 -0.86 6.80
N ALA A 136 -27.75 -0.87 5.93
CA ALA A 136 -26.34 -1.08 6.27
C ALA A 136 -25.81 -0.02 7.25
N GLN A 137 -26.24 1.24 7.08
CA GLN A 137 -25.86 2.32 8.01
C GLN A 137 -26.47 2.11 9.41
N LYS A 138 -27.72 1.63 9.49
CA LYS A 138 -28.40 1.33 10.75
C LYS A 138 -27.85 0.09 11.46
N SER A 139 -27.43 -0.92 10.70
CA SER A 139 -26.97 -2.22 11.24
C SER A 139 -25.50 -2.24 11.70
N GLY A 140 -24.77 -1.13 11.66
CA GLY A 140 -23.35 -1.08 11.99
C GLY A 140 -22.41 -1.60 10.87
N ALA A 141 -22.95 -2.18 9.80
CA ALA A 141 -22.15 -2.66 8.65
C ALA A 141 -21.33 -1.54 8.01
N LYS A 142 -21.79 -0.29 8.08
CA LYS A 142 -21.03 0.89 7.63
C LYS A 142 -19.78 1.12 8.48
N ALA A 143 -19.84 0.89 9.79
CA ALA A 143 -18.68 1.03 10.66
C ALA A 143 -17.59 -0.01 10.30
N ILE A 144 -18.01 -1.24 9.99
CA ILE A 144 -17.10 -2.29 9.51
C ILE A 144 -16.51 -1.93 8.16
N ALA A 145 -17.33 -1.49 7.20
CA ALA A 145 -16.87 -1.06 5.87
C ALA A 145 -15.90 0.12 5.97
N THR A 146 -16.20 1.13 6.79
CA THR A 146 -15.30 2.26 7.04
C THR A 146 -14.01 1.80 7.73
N GLY A 147 -14.09 0.85 8.67
CA GLY A 147 -12.91 0.27 9.31
C GLY A 147 -11.99 -0.44 8.32
N LEU A 148 -12.55 -1.22 7.39
CA LEU A 148 -11.80 -1.89 6.32
C LEU A 148 -11.21 -0.89 5.31
N GLU A 149 -11.98 0.13 4.92
CA GLU A 149 -11.49 1.22 4.04
C GLU A 149 -10.32 1.96 4.69
N ASN A 150 -10.45 2.30 5.97
CA ASN A 150 -9.40 2.97 6.73
C ASN A 150 -8.14 2.10 6.87
N ALA A 151 -8.30 0.81 7.15
CA ALA A 151 -7.19 -0.13 7.19
C ALA A 151 -6.49 -0.26 5.83
N SER A 152 -7.26 -0.27 4.74
CA SER A 152 -6.73 -0.29 3.38
C SER A 152 -5.94 0.98 3.06
N LYS A 153 -6.46 2.17 3.42
CA LYS A 153 -5.74 3.44 3.26
C LYS A 153 -4.42 3.46 4.03
N VAL A 154 -4.43 3.02 5.28
CA VAL A 154 -3.21 2.91 6.09
C VAL A 154 -2.22 1.97 5.41
N ALA A 155 -2.66 0.80 5.00
CA ALA A 155 -1.82 -0.21 4.38
C ALA A 155 -1.17 0.30 3.07
N GLU A 156 -1.94 0.93 2.20
CA GLU A 156 -1.47 1.39 0.89
C GLU A 156 -0.54 2.59 0.99
N ASN A 157 -0.87 3.56 1.84
CA ASN A 157 -0.10 4.80 1.91
C ASN A 157 1.12 4.71 2.83
N THR A 158 1.22 3.69 3.70
CA THR A 158 2.39 3.54 4.59
C THR A 158 3.69 3.38 3.81
N SER A 159 3.74 2.49 2.82
CA SER A 159 4.95 2.27 2.01
C SER A 159 5.32 3.50 1.18
N ARG A 160 4.34 4.23 0.67
CA ARG A 160 4.54 5.47 -0.08
C ARG A 160 5.07 6.60 0.80
N PHE A 161 4.44 6.81 1.95
CA PHE A 161 4.88 7.87 2.86
C PHE A 161 6.24 7.56 3.49
N ALA A 162 6.54 6.28 3.80
CA ALA A 162 7.87 5.86 4.24
C ALA A 162 8.94 6.11 3.17
N THR A 163 8.63 5.87 1.89
CA THR A 163 9.51 6.21 0.77
C THR A 163 9.72 7.71 0.63
N PHE A 164 8.67 8.50 0.75
CA PHE A 164 8.74 9.96 0.74
C PHE A 164 9.68 10.48 1.84
N LEU A 165 9.52 10.02 3.07
CA LEU A 165 10.39 10.40 4.19
C LEU A 165 11.83 9.98 3.97
N ALA A 166 12.08 8.75 3.50
CA ALA A 166 13.43 8.28 3.19
C ALA A 166 14.10 9.12 2.10
N SER A 167 13.35 9.59 1.13
CA SER A 167 13.86 10.46 0.05
C SER A 167 14.17 11.87 0.58
N LEU A 168 13.35 12.42 1.47
CA LEU A 168 13.63 13.70 2.15
C LEU A 168 14.86 13.58 3.07
N ASP A 169 15.02 12.46 3.78
CA ASP A 169 16.18 12.21 4.64
C ASP A 169 17.51 12.15 3.85
N GLN A 170 17.42 11.80 2.56
CA GLN A 170 18.54 11.87 1.61
C GLN A 170 18.79 13.28 1.03
N GLY A 171 18.01 14.27 1.43
CA GLY A 171 18.12 15.66 0.90
C GLY A 171 17.56 15.81 -0.50
N LYS A 172 16.72 14.89 -1.00
CA LYS A 172 16.07 15.02 -2.31
C LYS A 172 15.00 16.12 -2.26
N SER A 173 14.76 16.75 -3.41
CA SER A 173 13.72 17.76 -3.53
C SER A 173 12.31 17.15 -3.35
N LEU A 174 11.35 17.99 -2.95
CA LEU A 174 9.95 17.59 -2.76
C LEU A 174 9.40 16.84 -3.98
N LEU A 175 9.62 17.34 -5.19
CA LEU A 175 9.10 16.73 -6.41
C LEU A 175 9.67 15.33 -6.65
N VAL A 176 10.97 15.15 -6.40
CA VAL A 176 11.64 13.84 -6.53
C VAL A 176 11.11 12.88 -5.45
N ALA A 177 10.99 13.32 -4.22
CA ALA A 177 10.47 12.50 -3.13
C ALA A 177 9.02 12.04 -3.37
N ILE A 178 8.18 12.92 -3.90
CA ILE A 178 6.79 12.60 -4.30
C ILE A 178 6.76 11.61 -5.48
N ASP A 179 7.61 11.82 -6.50
CA ASP A 179 7.64 10.91 -7.66
C ASP A 179 8.12 9.51 -7.25
N GLU A 180 9.16 9.40 -6.43
CA GLU A 180 9.64 8.12 -5.90
C GLU A 180 8.56 7.42 -5.07
N ALA A 181 7.87 8.15 -4.20
CA ALA A 181 6.77 7.63 -3.40
C ALA A 181 5.59 7.10 -4.26
N LYS A 182 5.23 7.83 -5.32
CA LYS A 182 4.17 7.40 -6.25
C LYS A 182 4.57 6.16 -7.05
N ASN A 183 5.85 6.01 -7.36
CA ASN A 183 6.36 4.93 -8.19
C ASN A 183 6.73 3.66 -7.40
N VAL A 184 6.78 3.71 -6.07
CA VAL A 184 7.12 2.54 -5.23
C VAL A 184 6.00 1.49 -5.23
N THR A 185 4.77 1.92 -5.44
CA THR A 185 3.60 1.05 -5.66
C THR A 185 2.99 1.36 -7.03
N VAL A 186 1.85 0.75 -7.37
CA VAL A 186 1.18 1.02 -8.64
C VAL A 186 0.67 2.46 -8.66
N ASN A 187 1.14 3.24 -9.61
CA ASN A 187 0.69 4.61 -9.83
C ASN A 187 -0.48 4.64 -10.83
N PHE A 188 -1.72 4.62 -10.34
CA PHE A 188 -2.91 4.61 -11.18
C PHE A 188 -3.08 5.87 -12.04
N ASN A 189 -2.42 6.98 -11.71
CA ASN A 189 -2.45 8.20 -12.50
C ASN A 189 -1.51 8.12 -13.72
N ARG A 190 -0.58 7.19 -13.74
CA ARG A 190 0.37 6.99 -14.84
C ARG A 190 -0.21 6.03 -15.87
N ARG A 191 -1.06 6.55 -16.76
CA ARG A 191 -1.68 5.77 -17.84
C ARG A 191 -1.15 6.25 -19.18
N GLY A 192 -0.62 5.33 -19.98
CA GLY A 192 -0.34 5.60 -21.39
C GLY A 192 -1.62 5.74 -22.21
N THR A 193 -1.57 6.47 -23.32
CA THR A 193 -2.73 6.67 -24.21
C THR A 193 -3.29 5.35 -24.75
N ALA A 194 -2.41 4.39 -25.04
CA ALA A 194 -2.81 3.05 -25.53
C ALA A 194 -3.37 2.13 -24.44
N THR A 195 -3.09 2.41 -23.16
CA THR A 195 -3.55 1.54 -22.05
C THR A 195 -4.96 1.86 -21.57
N ARG A 196 -5.55 3.00 -21.98
CA ARG A 196 -6.93 3.38 -21.61
C ARG A 196 -7.96 2.36 -22.08
N PRO A 197 -8.05 2.01 -23.38
CA PRO A 197 -9.03 1.02 -23.86
C PRO A 197 -8.74 -0.39 -23.30
N LEU A 198 -7.47 -0.79 -23.18
CA LEU A 198 -7.10 -2.09 -22.61
C LEU A 198 -7.40 -2.20 -21.11
N GLY A 199 -7.30 -1.11 -20.36
CA GLY A 199 -7.67 -1.05 -18.94
C GLY A 199 -9.16 -1.24 -18.66
N MET A 200 -10.03 -1.02 -19.64
CA MET A 200 -11.46 -1.33 -19.55
C MET A 200 -11.72 -2.84 -19.59
N PHE A 201 -10.91 -3.59 -20.33
CA PHE A 201 -11.03 -5.05 -20.45
C PHE A 201 -10.24 -5.82 -19.38
N TYR A 202 -9.16 -5.20 -18.86
CA TYR A 202 -8.27 -5.82 -17.88
C TYR A 202 -7.98 -4.85 -16.73
N VAL A 203 -8.71 -4.97 -15.63
CA VAL A 203 -8.63 -4.08 -14.47
C VAL A 203 -7.21 -3.95 -13.92
N PHE A 204 -6.41 -5.02 -14.01
CA PHE A 204 -5.04 -5.06 -13.50
C PHE A 204 -3.95 -4.93 -14.57
N PHE A 205 -4.30 -4.71 -15.85
CA PHE A 205 -3.33 -4.63 -16.93
C PHE A 205 -2.29 -3.52 -16.69
N ASN A 206 -2.76 -2.32 -16.33
CA ASN A 206 -1.89 -1.18 -16.06
C ASN A 206 -0.95 -1.45 -14.86
N ALA A 207 -1.43 -2.11 -13.82
CA ALA A 207 -0.63 -2.49 -12.65
C ALA A 207 0.47 -3.49 -13.02
N SER A 208 0.16 -4.48 -13.86
CA SER A 208 1.12 -5.49 -14.31
C SER A 208 2.22 -4.87 -15.19
N VAL A 209 1.85 -3.97 -16.12
CA VAL A 209 2.80 -3.26 -16.98
C VAL A 209 3.72 -2.35 -16.17
N GLN A 210 3.18 -1.60 -15.21
CA GLN A 210 3.98 -0.73 -14.35
C GLN A 210 4.94 -1.54 -13.45
N GLY A 211 4.48 -2.64 -12.87
CA GLY A 211 5.32 -3.53 -12.08
C GLY A 211 6.49 -4.10 -12.89
N ALA A 212 6.21 -4.61 -14.10
CA ALA A 212 7.24 -5.10 -15.01
C ALA A 212 8.22 -4.00 -15.44
N ALA A 213 7.71 -2.81 -15.78
CA ALA A 213 8.55 -1.66 -16.17
C ALA A 213 9.44 -1.18 -15.02
N GLN A 214 8.95 -1.23 -13.77
CA GLN A 214 9.74 -0.87 -12.59
C GLN A 214 10.88 -1.86 -12.36
N ILE A 215 10.59 -3.17 -12.41
CA ILE A 215 11.60 -4.21 -12.28
C ILE A 215 12.67 -4.07 -13.39
N ALA A 216 12.24 -3.87 -14.64
CA ALA A 216 13.14 -3.66 -15.74
C ALA A 216 14.05 -2.43 -15.52
N ARG A 217 13.46 -1.29 -15.11
CA ARG A 217 14.22 -0.07 -14.80
C ARG A 217 15.31 -0.33 -13.77
N VAL A 218 14.98 -0.99 -12.67
CA VAL A 218 15.93 -1.29 -11.59
C VAL A 218 17.00 -2.28 -12.06
N ALA A 219 16.62 -3.29 -12.86
CA ALA A 219 17.53 -4.25 -13.46
C ALA A 219 18.57 -3.56 -14.37
N PHE A 220 18.14 -2.61 -15.22
CA PHE A 220 19.05 -1.86 -16.10
C PHE A 220 19.91 -0.85 -15.32
N LYS A 221 19.37 -0.23 -14.27
CA LYS A 221 20.07 0.79 -13.48
C LYS A 221 21.19 0.19 -12.63
N ASN A 222 21.01 -1.03 -12.10
CA ASN A 222 22.03 -1.70 -11.28
C ASN A 222 22.02 -3.23 -11.47
N ARG A 223 22.57 -3.66 -12.61
CA ARG A 223 22.61 -5.08 -13.00
C ARG A 223 23.24 -6.00 -11.94
N LYS A 224 24.35 -5.55 -11.31
CA LYS A 224 25.07 -6.36 -10.30
C LYS A 224 24.23 -6.58 -9.03
N ARG A 225 23.60 -5.53 -8.49
CA ARG A 225 22.73 -5.67 -7.30
C ARG A 225 21.46 -6.43 -7.65
N PHE A 226 20.88 -6.16 -8.81
CA PHE A 226 19.72 -6.90 -9.29
C PHE A 226 20.01 -8.40 -9.40
N ALA A 227 21.11 -8.79 -10.04
CA ALA A 227 21.51 -10.19 -10.16
C ALA A 227 21.73 -10.84 -8.79
N LYS A 228 22.34 -10.15 -7.82
CA LYS A 228 22.47 -10.66 -6.45
C LYS A 228 21.14 -10.93 -5.81
N VAL A 229 20.18 -9.99 -5.91
CA VAL A 229 18.83 -10.15 -5.34
C VAL A 229 18.09 -11.31 -6.00
N VAL A 230 18.16 -11.42 -7.33
CA VAL A 230 17.56 -12.54 -8.07
C VAL A 230 18.17 -13.88 -7.64
N ALA A 231 19.49 -13.96 -7.55
CA ALA A 231 20.18 -15.15 -7.09
C ALA A 231 19.81 -15.52 -5.63
N SER A 232 19.71 -14.51 -4.75
CA SER A 232 19.29 -14.72 -3.36
C SER A 232 17.84 -15.21 -3.26
N LEU A 233 16.93 -14.69 -4.07
CA LEU A 233 15.54 -15.15 -4.11
C LEU A 233 15.43 -16.57 -4.66
N ALA A 234 16.16 -16.91 -5.73
CA ALA A 234 16.19 -18.25 -6.25
C ALA A 234 16.79 -19.26 -5.24
N ALA A 235 17.88 -18.88 -4.56
CA ALA A 235 18.46 -19.68 -3.50
C ALA A 235 17.49 -19.86 -2.32
N ALA A 236 16.74 -18.81 -1.95
CA ALA A 236 15.73 -18.92 -0.91
C ALA A 236 14.58 -19.87 -1.31
N GLY A 237 14.13 -19.81 -2.57
CA GLY A 237 13.14 -20.74 -3.11
C GLY A 237 13.61 -22.20 -3.07
N PHE A 238 14.86 -22.44 -3.47
CA PHE A 238 15.47 -23.75 -3.42
C PHE A 238 15.58 -24.29 -1.98
N LEU A 239 16.04 -23.47 -1.04
CA LEU A 239 16.11 -23.83 0.37
C LEU A 239 14.74 -24.11 0.98
N ASP A 240 13.75 -23.29 0.65
CA ASP A 240 12.36 -23.48 1.10
C ASP A 240 11.79 -24.80 0.59
N SER A 241 12.04 -25.14 -0.67
CA SER A 241 11.65 -26.43 -1.28
C SER A 241 12.31 -27.62 -0.57
N LEU A 242 13.62 -27.54 -0.33
CA LEU A 242 14.34 -28.57 0.40
C LEU A 242 13.84 -28.78 1.83
N LEU A 243 13.61 -27.67 2.55
CA LEU A 243 13.06 -27.71 3.91
C LEU A 243 11.66 -28.34 3.93
N LEU A 244 10.83 -27.94 2.96
CA LEU A 244 9.48 -28.48 2.83
C LEU A 244 9.49 -30.00 2.54
N ASP A 245 10.32 -30.43 1.59
CA ASP A 245 10.47 -31.83 1.25
C ASP A 245 11.03 -32.68 2.42
N PHE A 246 12.03 -32.15 3.15
CA PHE A 246 12.55 -32.76 4.36
C PHE A 246 11.48 -32.89 5.45
N PHE A 247 10.68 -31.83 5.67
CA PHE A 247 9.60 -31.82 6.66
C PHE A 247 8.49 -32.82 6.29
N LEU A 248 8.07 -32.82 5.02
CA LEU A 248 7.05 -33.76 4.52
C LEU A 248 7.53 -35.22 4.56
N ALA A 249 8.80 -35.51 4.23
CA ALA A 249 9.36 -36.82 4.32
C ALA A 249 9.45 -37.36 5.76
N GLY A 250 9.63 -36.47 6.75
CA GLY A 250 9.66 -36.82 8.17
C GLY A 250 8.30 -37.01 8.83
N SER A 251 7.21 -36.64 8.17
CA SER A 251 5.85 -36.58 8.77
C SER A 251 5.08 -37.91 8.79
N GLY A 252 5.64 -39.03 8.34
CA GLY A 252 4.99 -40.35 8.37
C GLY A 252 3.65 -40.43 7.60
N ASP A 253 2.88 -41.49 7.85
CA ASP A 253 1.59 -41.76 7.16
C ASP A 253 0.48 -40.71 7.48
N ASP A 254 0.60 -40.00 8.59
CA ASP A 254 -0.31 -38.94 9.02
C ASP A 254 -0.11 -37.61 8.25
N GLY A 255 0.95 -37.46 7.46
CA GLY A 255 1.29 -36.26 6.70
C GLY A 255 0.56 -36.09 5.37
N ARG A 256 -0.29 -37.04 4.98
CA ARG A 256 -0.99 -37.03 3.67
C ARG A 256 -2.00 -35.91 3.51
N ASP A 257 -2.47 -35.32 4.62
CA ASP A 257 -3.40 -34.18 4.61
C ASP A 257 -2.71 -32.81 4.46
N LEU A 258 -1.36 -32.79 4.49
CA LEU A 258 -0.55 -31.58 4.38
C LEU A 258 -0.12 -31.31 2.93
N VAL A 259 -1.08 -31.20 2.03
CA VAL A 259 -0.77 -30.88 0.63
C VAL A 259 -0.60 -29.37 0.46
N VAL A 260 0.64 -28.95 0.18
CA VAL A 260 0.92 -27.59 -0.28
C VAL A 260 0.82 -27.58 -1.80
N SER A 261 -0.11 -26.77 -2.35
CA SER A 261 -0.28 -26.69 -3.80
C SER A 261 0.93 -26.02 -4.46
N GLU A 262 1.23 -26.41 -5.71
CA GLU A 262 2.28 -25.76 -6.51
C GLU A 262 2.06 -24.24 -6.65
N TYR A 263 0.81 -23.80 -6.69
CA TYR A 263 0.46 -22.39 -6.68
C TYR A 263 0.93 -21.70 -5.39
N GLU A 264 0.78 -22.34 -4.24
CA GLU A 264 1.20 -21.79 -2.94
C GLU A 264 2.72 -21.75 -2.84
N LYS A 265 3.42 -22.81 -3.23
CA LYS A 265 4.90 -22.86 -3.26
C LYS A 265 5.49 -21.70 -4.07
N ARG A 266 4.92 -21.40 -5.24
CA ARG A 266 5.41 -20.32 -6.12
C ARG A 266 5.03 -18.91 -5.66
N ASN A 267 4.05 -18.74 -4.79
CA ASN A 267 3.54 -17.44 -4.40
C ASN A 267 3.80 -17.05 -2.94
N HIS A 268 4.27 -18.02 -2.13
CA HIS A 268 4.51 -17.83 -0.69
C HIS A 268 5.85 -18.47 -0.30
N LEU A 269 6.52 -17.85 0.66
CA LEU A 269 7.54 -18.55 1.47
C LEU A 269 6.76 -19.38 2.49
N ILE A 270 7.04 -20.68 2.55
CA ILE A 270 6.29 -21.65 3.36
C ILE A 270 7.17 -22.13 4.48
N ILE A 271 6.84 -21.74 5.70
CA ILE A 271 7.60 -22.13 6.90
C ILE A 271 6.80 -23.20 7.63
N PRO A 272 7.33 -24.45 7.74
CA PRO A 272 6.69 -25.49 8.53
C PRO A 272 6.57 -25.09 10.00
N TYR A 273 5.42 -25.32 10.61
CA TYR A 273 5.16 -25.00 12.00
C TYR A 273 5.24 -26.25 12.86
N MET A 274 6.22 -26.29 13.76
CA MET A 274 6.40 -27.42 14.69
C MET A 274 5.35 -27.35 15.81
N GLY A 275 4.39 -28.28 15.79
CA GLY A 275 3.44 -28.44 16.91
C GLY A 275 1.98 -28.69 16.56
N LYS A 276 1.53 -28.38 15.38
CA LYS A 276 0.24 -28.77 14.78
C LYS A 276 0.47 -28.74 13.27
N ASN A 277 0.13 -29.77 12.58
CA ASN A 277 0.29 -29.94 11.13
C ASN A 277 -0.14 -28.69 10.33
N GLY A 278 0.71 -27.65 10.29
CA GLY A 278 0.38 -26.37 9.69
C GLY A 278 1.60 -25.67 9.11
N PHE A 279 1.33 -24.71 8.19
CA PHE A 279 2.35 -23.91 7.53
C PHE A 279 2.06 -22.43 7.73
N LEU A 280 3.10 -21.66 8.08
CA LEU A 280 3.06 -20.21 7.97
C LEU A 280 3.34 -19.84 6.51
N LYS A 281 2.38 -19.19 5.85
CA LYS A 281 2.48 -18.76 4.45
C LYS A 281 2.72 -17.27 4.38
N ILE A 282 3.93 -16.85 4.02
CA ILE A 282 4.30 -15.45 3.86
C ILE A 282 4.22 -15.12 2.36
N PRO A 283 3.32 -14.22 1.92
CA PRO A 283 3.18 -13.90 0.50
C PRO A 283 4.44 -13.24 -0.05
N LEU A 284 4.88 -13.66 -1.23
CA LEU A 284 6.04 -13.10 -1.91
C LEU A 284 5.70 -11.77 -2.62
N PRO A 285 6.69 -10.86 -2.75
CA PRO A 285 6.49 -9.57 -3.39
C PRO A 285 6.14 -9.74 -4.87
N GLN A 286 5.17 -8.94 -5.32
CA GLN A 286 4.67 -9.00 -6.69
C GLN A 286 5.78 -8.68 -7.71
N GLY A 287 5.89 -9.48 -8.75
CA GLY A 287 6.95 -9.37 -9.77
C GLY A 287 8.25 -10.10 -9.40
N PHE A 288 8.69 -10.07 -8.15
CA PHE A 288 9.89 -10.80 -7.71
C PHE A 288 9.63 -12.29 -7.42
N ARG A 289 8.38 -12.68 -7.22
CA ARG A 289 7.97 -14.09 -7.01
C ARG A 289 8.40 -15.03 -8.15
N ALA A 290 8.50 -14.51 -9.39
CA ALA A 290 8.96 -15.28 -10.52
C ALA A 290 10.41 -15.76 -10.33
N PHE A 291 11.27 -14.96 -9.75
CA PHE A 291 12.67 -15.32 -9.46
C PHE A 291 12.81 -16.31 -8.31
N TYR A 292 11.92 -16.22 -7.31
CA TYR A 292 11.82 -17.22 -6.25
C TYR A 292 11.36 -18.57 -6.79
N GLY A 293 10.33 -18.57 -7.66
CA GLY A 293 9.82 -19.80 -8.28
C GLY A 293 10.78 -20.48 -9.27
N ILE A 294 11.90 -19.85 -9.65
CA ILE A 294 12.97 -20.51 -10.41
C ILE A 294 13.73 -21.51 -9.53
N GLY A 295 13.83 -21.24 -8.24
CA GLY A 295 14.53 -22.09 -7.28
C GLY A 295 13.64 -23.14 -6.59
N SER A 296 12.32 -22.92 -6.54
CA SER A 296 11.36 -23.79 -5.85
C SER A 296 10.96 -25.02 -6.65
#